data_b97ce200aaf7cd715705e96e1418f1c4
#
_entry.id   b97ce200aaf7cd715705e96e1418f1c4
#
_cell.length_a   1.000
_cell.length_b   1.000
_cell.length_c   1.000
_cell.angle_alpha   90.00
_cell.angle_beta   90.00
_cell.angle_gamma   90.00
#
_symmetry.space_group_name_H-M   'P 1'
#
loop_
_entity.id
_entity.type
_entity.pdbx_description
1 polymer ?
#
loop_
_entity_poly.entity_id
_entity_poly.type
_entity_poly.pdbx_seq_one_letter_code
_entity_poly.pdbx_strand_id
1 'polypeptide(L)'
;MLVNEGFYHTGGMIRGVPVTIGESSYIPPIPIETVVMENIDRIVHSGKSAAQTAVDLCLYCMKTQIFLDGNKRTAVIFANHYLISQGEGFLVIPESSVQEFKKLLAKYYENKDSGEITEFLLEKCWKSF
;
A
#
# COMPACT_ATOMS: atom_id res chain seq x y z
N MET A 1 -2.50 -11.42 15.88
CA MET A 1 -2.17 -11.67 14.45
C MET A 1 -0.95 -10.84 14.09
N LEU A 2 -0.08 -11.40 13.34
CA LEU A 2 1.12 -10.72 12.87
C LEU A 2 0.90 -10.19 11.45
N VAL A 3 1.43 -8.99 11.18
CA VAL A 3 1.33 -8.40 9.85
C VAL A 3 1.95 -9.32 8.80
N ASN A 4 3.02 -10.02 9.16
CA ASN A 4 3.68 -10.97 8.26
C ASN A 4 2.77 -12.09 7.79
N GLU A 5 1.86 -12.55 8.65
CA GLU A 5 0.88 -13.56 8.25
C GLU A 5 -0.04 -13.02 7.16
N GLY A 6 -0.51 -11.78 7.31
CA GLY A 6 -1.33 -11.14 6.29
C GLY A 6 -0.58 -10.99 4.98
N PHE A 7 0.70 -10.64 5.05
CA PHE A 7 1.54 -10.51 3.86
C PHE A 7 1.60 -11.84 3.07
N TYR A 8 1.87 -12.94 3.76
CA TYR A 8 1.97 -14.24 3.08
C TYR A 8 0.61 -14.79 2.65
N HIS A 9 -0.46 -14.44 3.35
CA HIS A 9 -1.81 -14.87 2.97
C HIS A 9 -2.31 -14.17 1.70
N THR A 10 -1.95 -12.90 1.50
CA THR A 10 -2.38 -12.15 0.34
C THR A 10 -1.45 -12.30 -0.84
N GLY A 11 -0.22 -12.69 -0.55
CA GLY A 11 0.83 -12.64 -1.52
C GLY A 11 1.10 -13.98 -2.15
N GLY A 12 1.56 -13.98 -3.22
CA GLY A 12 2.30 -15.03 -3.77
C GLY A 12 3.75 -14.80 -3.40
N MET A 13 4.62 -15.27 -4.23
CA MET A 13 6.04 -15.06 -4.04
C MET A 13 6.41 -13.64 -4.41
N ILE A 14 7.38 -13.08 -3.71
CA ILE A 14 7.96 -11.81 -4.08
C ILE A 14 8.59 -11.95 -5.46
N ARG A 15 8.31 -10.96 -6.33
CA ARG A 15 8.79 -11.04 -7.71
C ARG A 15 10.31 -10.99 -7.79
N GLY A 16 10.85 -11.72 -8.76
CA GLY A 16 12.27 -11.72 -9.05
C GLY A 16 12.61 -11.16 -10.42
N VAL A 17 11.64 -10.51 -11.09
CA VAL A 17 11.82 -9.98 -12.43
C VAL A 17 11.35 -8.52 -12.49
N PRO A 18 11.85 -7.73 -13.47
CA PRO A 18 11.40 -6.35 -13.64
C PRO A 18 9.93 -6.29 -14.04
N VAL A 19 9.26 -5.21 -13.63
CA VAL A 19 7.89 -4.89 -14.05
C VAL A 19 7.82 -3.41 -14.40
N THR A 20 6.78 -3.03 -15.14
CA THR A 20 6.46 -1.64 -15.39
C THR A 20 5.11 -1.34 -14.74
N ILE A 21 4.90 -0.07 -14.37
CA ILE A 21 3.62 0.38 -13.87
C ILE A 21 2.94 1.13 -15.01
N GLY A 22 1.73 0.68 -15.39
CA GLY A 22 0.96 1.36 -16.44
C GLY A 22 0.72 2.82 -16.09
N GLU A 23 0.80 3.70 -17.06
CA GLU A 23 0.57 5.15 -16.92
C GLU A 23 1.65 5.89 -16.10
N SER A 24 2.77 5.23 -15.76
CA SER A 24 3.86 5.87 -15.06
C SER A 24 5.19 5.54 -15.70
N SER A 25 6.12 6.49 -15.64
CA SER A 25 7.50 6.29 -16.08
C SER A 25 8.36 5.64 -14.99
N TYR A 26 7.85 5.54 -13.78
CA TYR A 26 8.59 4.97 -12.67
C TYR A 26 8.76 3.47 -12.88
N ILE A 27 10.00 3.00 -12.73
CA ILE A 27 10.32 1.58 -12.82
C ILE A 27 10.80 1.12 -11.44
N PRO A 28 9.98 0.36 -10.71
CA PRO A 28 10.37 -0.06 -9.37
C PRO A 28 11.52 -1.07 -9.42
N PRO A 29 12.51 -0.92 -8.53
CA PRO A 29 13.57 -1.93 -8.41
C PRO A 29 13.00 -3.30 -8.05
N ILE A 30 13.73 -4.35 -8.38
CA ILE A 30 13.35 -5.70 -7.96
C ILE A 30 13.45 -5.76 -6.43
N PRO A 31 12.36 -6.14 -5.74
CA PRO A 31 12.36 -6.12 -4.27
C PRO A 31 13.23 -7.25 -3.70
N ILE A 32 13.84 -6.96 -2.56
CA ILE A 32 14.63 -7.92 -1.80
C ILE A 32 13.81 -8.26 -0.56
N GLU A 33 13.52 -9.54 -0.34
CA GLU A 33 12.61 -9.98 0.71
C GLU A 33 12.97 -9.42 2.09
N THR A 34 14.23 -9.51 2.48
CA THR A 34 14.66 -9.02 3.80
C THR A 34 14.44 -7.51 3.94
N VAL A 35 14.70 -6.74 2.90
CA VAL A 35 14.50 -5.30 2.90
C VAL A 35 13.01 -4.96 2.97
N VAL A 36 12.18 -5.68 2.22
CA VAL A 36 10.73 -5.50 2.24
C VAL A 36 10.18 -5.75 3.64
N MET A 37 10.59 -6.85 4.26
CA MET A 37 10.12 -7.21 5.59
C MET A 37 10.57 -6.19 6.65
N GLU A 38 11.81 -5.70 6.56
CA GLU A 38 12.32 -4.67 7.45
C GLU A 38 11.53 -3.37 7.31
N ASN A 39 11.21 -2.98 6.08
CA ASN A 39 10.45 -1.75 5.83
C ASN A 39 9.02 -1.86 6.33
N ILE A 40 8.38 -3.00 6.13
CA ILE A 40 7.04 -3.25 6.67
C ILE A 40 7.05 -3.18 8.20
N ASP A 41 8.02 -3.81 8.82
CA ASP A 41 8.15 -3.80 10.28
C ASP A 41 8.35 -2.37 10.80
N ARG A 42 9.18 -1.58 10.14
CA ARG A 42 9.40 -0.18 10.50
C ARG A 42 8.11 0.63 10.42
N ILE A 43 7.32 0.43 9.36
CA ILE A 43 6.05 1.14 9.18
C ILE A 43 5.07 0.75 10.30
N VAL A 44 4.96 -0.52 10.60
CA VAL A 44 4.05 -1.03 11.64
C VAL A 44 4.42 -0.48 13.02
N HIS A 45 5.70 -0.28 13.29
CA HIS A 45 6.20 0.19 14.58
C HIS A 45 6.56 1.68 14.58
N SER A 46 5.98 2.46 13.65
CA SER A 46 6.30 3.88 13.52
C SER A 46 5.72 4.76 14.63
N GLY A 47 4.79 4.24 15.43
CA GLY A 47 4.13 5.02 16.47
C GLY A 47 3.01 5.93 15.99
N LYS A 48 2.64 5.84 14.71
CA LYS A 48 1.54 6.62 14.14
C LYS A 48 0.20 5.93 14.40
N SER A 49 -0.90 6.64 14.14
CA SER A 49 -2.23 6.05 14.27
C SER A 49 -2.38 4.81 13.38
N ALA A 50 -3.34 3.95 13.69
CA ALA A 50 -3.58 2.76 12.89
C ALA A 50 -3.98 3.13 11.46
N ALA A 51 -4.80 4.16 11.28
CA ALA A 51 -5.20 4.63 9.96
C ALA A 51 -4.00 5.12 9.14
N GLN A 52 -3.13 5.94 9.73
CA GLN A 52 -1.94 6.42 9.04
C GLN A 52 -0.99 5.27 8.71
N THR A 53 -0.81 4.35 9.63
CA THR A 53 0.04 3.18 9.43
C THR A 53 -0.48 2.33 8.27
N ALA A 54 -1.80 2.10 8.21
CA ALA A 54 -2.41 1.34 7.13
C ALA A 54 -2.22 2.02 5.77
N VAL A 55 -2.38 3.35 5.72
CA VAL A 55 -2.14 4.11 4.49
C VAL A 55 -0.68 3.98 4.06
N ASP A 56 0.25 4.11 5.00
CA ASP A 56 1.68 3.97 4.71
C ASP A 56 2.02 2.57 4.20
N LEU A 57 1.43 1.53 4.78
CA LEU A 57 1.58 0.16 4.31
C LEU A 57 1.05 0.00 2.88
N CYS A 58 -0.14 0.53 2.64
CA CYS A 58 -0.78 0.46 1.32
C CYS A 58 0.11 1.10 0.26
N LEU A 59 0.56 2.32 0.51
CA LEU A 59 1.37 3.07 -0.46
C LEU A 59 2.74 2.43 -0.66
N TYR A 60 3.36 1.94 0.42
CA TYR A 60 4.62 1.24 0.32
C TYR A 60 4.50 0.01 -0.59
N CYS A 61 3.47 -0.80 -0.35
CA CYS A 61 3.25 -2.01 -1.13
C CYS A 61 2.95 -1.71 -2.61
N MET A 62 2.17 -0.65 -2.87
CA MET A 62 1.88 -0.24 -4.23
C MET A 62 3.13 0.21 -4.98
N LYS A 63 3.92 1.08 -4.35
CA LYS A 63 5.10 1.63 -5.01
C LYS A 63 6.20 0.59 -5.20
N THR A 64 6.36 -0.31 -4.25
CA THR A 64 7.38 -1.34 -4.30
C THR A 64 7.06 -2.40 -5.35
N GLN A 65 5.77 -2.56 -5.69
CA GLN A 65 5.35 -3.60 -6.64
C GLN A 65 5.93 -4.95 -6.23
N ILE A 66 5.59 -5.38 -5.03
CA ILE A 66 6.19 -6.56 -4.39
C ILE A 66 5.96 -7.82 -5.21
N PHE A 67 4.78 -7.93 -5.83
CA PHE A 67 4.38 -9.11 -6.57
C PHE A 67 4.40 -8.85 -8.06
N LEU A 68 4.34 -9.91 -8.85
CA LEU A 68 4.34 -9.80 -10.29
C LEU A 68 3.07 -9.12 -10.82
N ASP A 69 1.94 -9.36 -10.17
CA ASP A 69 0.64 -8.86 -10.58
C ASP A 69 -0.24 -8.63 -9.36
N GLY A 70 -1.28 -7.82 -9.54
CA GLY A 70 -2.28 -7.58 -8.49
C GLY A 70 -1.80 -6.73 -7.33
N ASN A 71 -0.75 -5.93 -7.51
CA ASN A 71 -0.14 -5.17 -6.43
C ASN A 71 -1.07 -4.16 -5.77
N LYS A 72 -1.92 -3.46 -6.53
CA LYS A 72 -2.86 -2.49 -5.94
C LYS A 72 -3.87 -3.19 -5.05
N ARG A 73 -4.46 -4.27 -5.55
CA ARG A 73 -5.45 -5.04 -4.81
C ARG A 73 -4.84 -5.66 -3.56
N THR A 74 -3.67 -6.26 -3.69
CA THR A 74 -2.96 -6.87 -2.58
C THR A 74 -2.59 -5.83 -1.52
N ALA A 75 -2.15 -4.64 -1.93
CA ALA A 75 -1.81 -3.56 -1.02
C ALA A 75 -3.00 -3.14 -0.17
N VAL A 76 -4.17 -3.01 -0.78
CA VAL A 76 -5.40 -2.65 -0.05
C VAL A 76 -5.81 -3.78 0.89
N ILE A 77 -5.73 -5.02 0.45
CA ILE A 77 -6.07 -6.17 1.30
C ILE A 77 -5.13 -6.24 2.51
N PHE A 78 -3.85 -6.03 2.30
CA PHE A 78 -2.86 -6.08 3.37
C PHE A 78 -3.08 -4.94 4.38
N ALA A 79 -3.34 -3.73 3.90
CA ALA A 79 -3.64 -2.59 4.76
C ALA A 79 -4.91 -2.86 5.58
N ASN A 80 -5.93 -3.45 4.97
CA ASN A 80 -7.16 -3.81 5.66
C ASN A 80 -6.95 -4.90 6.70
N HIS A 81 -6.10 -5.85 6.40
CA HIS A 81 -5.75 -6.90 7.36
C HIS A 81 -5.18 -6.26 8.64
N TYR A 82 -4.30 -5.30 8.47
CA TYR A 82 -3.74 -4.56 9.60
C TYR A 82 -4.81 -3.77 10.36
N LEU A 83 -5.63 -2.97 9.64
CA LEU A 83 -6.68 -2.15 10.26
C LEU A 83 -7.68 -2.98 11.06
N ILE A 84 -8.12 -4.09 10.49
CA ILE A 84 -9.07 -4.99 11.14
C ILE A 84 -8.45 -5.58 12.40
N SER A 85 -7.17 -5.95 12.35
CA SER A 85 -6.48 -6.49 13.53
C SER A 85 -6.38 -5.46 14.66
N GLN A 86 -6.40 -4.16 14.33
CA GLN A 86 -6.38 -3.08 15.31
C GLN A 86 -7.78 -2.61 15.71
N GLY A 87 -8.82 -3.14 15.09
CA GLY A 87 -10.20 -2.75 15.38
C GLY A 87 -10.55 -1.33 14.95
N GLU A 88 -9.84 -0.76 13.98
CA GLU A 88 -9.94 0.67 13.65
C GLU A 88 -10.71 0.98 12.36
N GLY A 89 -11.10 -0.03 11.60
CA GLY A 89 -11.87 0.23 10.38
C GLY A 89 -11.32 -0.48 9.16
N PHE A 90 -11.53 0.12 8.00
CA PHE A 90 -11.07 -0.46 6.73
C PHE A 90 -10.88 0.64 5.68
N LEU A 91 -10.10 0.30 4.65
CA LEU A 91 -9.88 1.16 3.48
C LEU A 91 -10.66 0.62 2.30
N VAL A 92 -11.43 1.49 1.66
CA VAL A 92 -12.13 1.19 0.40
C VAL A 92 -11.99 2.40 -0.50
N ILE A 93 -11.63 2.18 -1.76
CA ILE A 93 -11.58 3.25 -2.74
C ILE A 93 -12.92 3.29 -3.44
N PRO A 94 -13.76 4.32 -3.19
CA PRO A 94 -15.07 4.39 -3.83
C PRO A 94 -14.92 4.47 -5.35
N GLU A 95 -15.84 3.87 -6.07
CA GLU A 95 -15.83 3.89 -7.52
C GLU A 95 -15.78 5.31 -8.07
N SER A 96 -16.51 6.23 -7.45
CA SER A 96 -16.52 7.64 -7.86
C SER A 96 -15.19 8.35 -7.66
N SER A 97 -14.30 7.79 -6.87
CA SER A 97 -12.99 8.39 -6.55
C SER A 97 -11.82 7.71 -7.27
N VAL A 98 -12.08 6.68 -8.07
CA VAL A 98 -11.01 5.91 -8.70
C VAL A 98 -10.15 6.74 -9.63
N GLN A 99 -10.75 7.66 -10.41
CA GLN A 99 -10.00 8.49 -11.34
C GLN A 99 -9.06 9.45 -10.61
N GLU A 100 -9.55 10.07 -9.54
CA GLU A 100 -8.72 10.95 -8.71
C GLU A 100 -7.58 10.14 -8.06
N PHE A 101 -7.89 8.96 -7.56
CA PHE A 101 -6.89 8.07 -6.98
C PHE A 101 -5.78 7.75 -7.97
N LYS A 102 -6.13 7.40 -9.20
CA LYS A 102 -5.15 7.08 -10.23
C LYS A 102 -4.21 8.24 -10.53
N LYS A 103 -4.74 9.47 -10.59
CA LYS A 103 -3.94 10.68 -10.82
C LYS A 103 -2.95 10.92 -9.68
N LEU A 104 -3.43 10.81 -8.46
CA LEU A 104 -2.59 11.01 -7.28
C LEU A 104 -1.53 9.93 -7.16
N LEU A 105 -1.89 8.70 -7.48
CA LEU A 105 -0.97 7.57 -7.42
C LEU A 105 0.16 7.73 -8.44
N ALA A 106 -0.15 8.20 -9.65
CA ALA A 106 0.88 8.44 -10.66
C ALA A 106 1.89 9.48 -10.18
N LYS A 107 1.42 10.57 -9.56
CA LYS A 107 2.31 11.57 -8.97
C LYS A 107 3.17 10.97 -7.86
N TYR A 108 2.58 10.13 -7.03
CA TYR A 108 3.28 9.48 -5.93
C TYR A 108 4.41 8.58 -6.47
N TYR A 109 4.13 7.79 -7.49
CA TYR A 109 5.15 6.95 -8.11
C TYR A 109 6.33 7.75 -8.65
N GLU A 110 6.06 8.93 -9.18
CA GLU A 110 7.08 9.78 -9.80
C GLU A 110 7.72 10.79 -8.84
N ASN A 111 7.48 10.63 -7.54
CA ASN A 111 7.99 11.48 -6.48
C ASN A 111 7.58 12.96 -6.62
N LYS A 112 6.38 13.19 -7.20
CA LYS A 112 5.80 14.52 -7.37
C LYS A 112 4.69 14.80 -6.36
N ASP A 113 4.46 13.87 -5.44
CA ASP A 113 3.43 13.97 -4.43
C ASP A 113 3.95 14.73 -3.21
N SER A 114 3.11 15.59 -2.65
CA SER A 114 3.41 16.37 -1.45
C SER A 114 2.50 15.95 -0.28
N GLY A 115 2.06 14.71 -0.26
CA GLY A 115 1.17 14.19 0.77
C GLY A 115 -0.29 14.14 0.35
N GLU A 116 -0.60 14.52 -0.88
CA GLU A 116 -1.98 14.57 -1.38
C GLU A 116 -2.64 13.21 -1.37
N ILE A 117 -1.91 12.15 -1.78
CA ILE A 117 -2.49 10.81 -1.82
C ILE A 117 -2.79 10.28 -0.41
N THR A 118 -1.96 10.62 0.56
CA THR A 118 -2.18 10.23 1.95
C THR A 118 -3.45 10.90 2.49
N GLU A 119 -3.59 12.20 2.26
CA GLU A 119 -4.81 12.93 2.65
C GLU A 119 -6.04 12.34 1.99
N PHE A 120 -5.96 12.07 0.70
CA PHE A 120 -7.06 11.48 -0.06
C PHE A 120 -7.50 10.13 0.54
N LEU A 121 -6.55 9.25 0.83
CA LEU A 121 -6.86 7.95 1.40
C LEU A 121 -7.47 8.05 2.80
N LEU A 122 -6.95 8.95 3.61
CA LEU A 122 -7.48 9.16 4.97
C LEU A 122 -8.87 9.78 4.97
N GLU A 123 -9.11 10.76 4.09
CA GLU A 123 -10.38 11.48 4.09
C GLU A 123 -11.49 10.78 3.34
N LYS A 124 -11.18 10.15 2.21
CA LYS A 124 -12.20 9.61 1.30
C LYS A 124 -12.31 8.10 1.29
N CYS A 125 -11.28 7.41 1.73
CA CYS A 125 -11.21 5.95 1.60
C CYS A 125 -11.24 5.21 2.93
N TRP A 126 -10.80 5.82 4.01
CA TRP A 126 -10.82 5.18 5.31
C TRP A 126 -12.19 5.32 5.96
N LYS A 127 -12.69 4.21 6.49
CA LYS A 127 -13.97 4.14 7.21
C LYS A 127 -13.72 3.51 8.56
N SER A 128 -14.10 4.21 9.64
CA SER A 128 -14.01 3.64 10.98
C SER A 128 -15.15 2.66 11.22
N PHE A 129 -14.94 1.73 12.11
CA PHE A 129 -16.01 0.86 12.57
C PHE A 129 -17.05 1.62 13.39
#